data_99fe75521ab3247e9ed95df05eaba4ae
#
_entry.id   99fe75521ab3247e9ed95df05eaba4ae
#
_cell.length_a   1.000
_cell.length_b   1.000
_cell.length_c   1.000
_cell.angle_alpha   90.00
_cell.angle_beta   90.00
_cell.angle_gamma   90.00
#
_symmetry.space_group_name_H-M   'P 1'
#
loop_
_entity.id
_entity.type
_entity.pdbx_description
1 polymer ?
#
loop_
_entity_poly.entity_id
_entity_poly.type
_entity_poly.pdbx_seq_one_letter_code
_entity_poly.pdbx_strand_id
1 'polypeptide(L)'
;MISDNQKYFNRLQVLIDGAVIVISYVLSWYLYIEMPRDIRFLERGVLPPQTYMMALLFIVPCYLILYYACNLYTSKRLIGRRLEIANIIKANTIGLLILSLLIYMLKIMHFSRGVFWVFCATNLVAEIIVRNVIYYFLSKMWRSGKNQKQILMVGYSRATEEYIDRILANPEWGYVVRGILDDHVTAGTTYRGIKVLGRIE
;
A
#
# COMPACT_ATOMS: atom_id res chain seq x y z
N MET A 1 -8.28 -4.36 21.79
CA MET A 1 -8.64 -5.32 20.73
C MET A 1 -8.66 -4.77 19.30
N ILE A 2 -9.04 -3.51 19.02
CA ILE A 2 -9.11 -2.98 17.64
C ILE A 2 -7.71 -2.63 17.07
N SER A 3 -6.74 -2.26 17.91
CA SER A 3 -5.36 -1.95 17.50
C SER A 3 -4.56 -3.19 17.08
N ASP A 4 -4.87 -4.35 17.61
CA ASP A 4 -4.08 -5.56 17.38
C ASP A 4 -4.29 -6.11 15.97
N ASN A 5 -5.52 -6.16 15.48
CA ASN A 5 -5.80 -6.61 14.11
C ASN A 5 -5.12 -5.73 13.04
N GLN A 6 -4.96 -4.43 13.30
CA GLN A 6 -4.27 -3.54 12.37
C GLN A 6 -2.76 -3.77 12.38
N LYS A 7 -2.17 -4.05 13.55
CA LYS A 7 -0.75 -4.41 13.66
C LYS A 7 -0.42 -5.70 12.93
N TYR A 8 -1.27 -6.74 13.08
CA TYR A 8 -1.11 -8.00 12.35
C TYR A 8 -1.24 -7.80 10.84
N PHE A 9 -2.19 -7.00 10.40
CA PHE A 9 -2.37 -6.67 8.99
C PHE A 9 -1.16 -5.95 8.41
N ASN A 10 -0.62 -4.95 9.12
CA ASN A 10 0.58 -4.23 8.69
C ASN A 10 1.81 -5.16 8.62
N ARG A 11 1.98 -6.07 9.58
CA ARG A 11 3.07 -7.07 9.54
C ARG A 11 2.94 -8.00 8.34
N LEU A 12 1.73 -8.51 8.10
CA LEU A 12 1.46 -9.35 6.92
C LEU A 12 1.77 -8.59 5.62
N GLN A 13 1.40 -7.32 5.55
CA GLN A 13 1.66 -6.48 4.39
C GLN A 13 3.16 -6.29 4.15
N VAL A 14 3.96 -6.04 5.19
CA VAL A 14 5.44 -5.97 5.10
C VAL A 14 6.03 -7.28 4.55
N LEU A 15 5.51 -8.43 4.99
CA LEU A 15 5.97 -9.73 4.47
C LEU A 15 5.60 -9.93 3.00
N ILE A 16 4.39 -9.54 2.60
CA ILE A 16 3.96 -9.60 1.21
C ILE A 16 4.83 -8.70 0.34
N ASP A 17 5.06 -7.45 0.75
CA ASP A 17 5.89 -6.49 0.02
C ASP A 17 7.33 -7.01 -0.11
N GLY A 18 7.90 -7.58 0.96
CA GLY A 18 9.20 -8.23 0.91
C GLY A 18 9.25 -9.37 -0.11
N ALA A 19 8.23 -10.22 -0.16
CA ALA A 19 8.11 -11.28 -1.15
C ALA A 19 7.98 -10.72 -2.59
N VAL A 20 7.19 -9.67 -2.78
CA VAL A 20 7.02 -9.00 -4.08
C VAL A 20 8.35 -8.43 -4.57
N ILE A 21 9.11 -7.75 -3.69
CA ILE A 21 10.44 -7.20 -4.04
C ILE A 21 11.38 -8.33 -4.49
N VAL A 22 11.45 -9.43 -3.73
CA VAL A 22 12.29 -10.60 -4.08
C VAL A 22 11.88 -11.19 -5.42
N ILE A 23 10.60 -11.46 -5.61
CA ILE A 23 10.07 -12.06 -6.86
C ILE A 23 10.33 -11.13 -8.03
N SER A 24 10.05 -9.84 -7.89
CA SER A 24 10.28 -8.83 -8.94
C SER A 24 11.75 -8.73 -9.32
N TYR A 25 12.65 -8.80 -8.33
CA TYR A 25 14.09 -8.76 -8.59
C TYR A 25 14.58 -10.02 -9.31
N VAL A 26 14.20 -11.20 -8.83
CA VAL A 26 14.56 -12.48 -9.47
C VAL A 26 14.00 -12.56 -10.89
N LEU A 27 12.74 -12.14 -11.07
CA LEU A 27 12.11 -12.07 -12.39
C LEU A 27 12.86 -11.12 -13.33
N SER A 28 13.28 -9.96 -12.84
CA SER A 28 14.02 -8.97 -13.63
C SER A 28 15.40 -9.46 -14.01
N TRP A 29 16.08 -10.14 -13.09
CA TRP A 29 17.35 -10.82 -13.37
C TRP A 29 17.17 -11.88 -14.46
N TYR A 30 16.14 -12.73 -14.34
CA TYR A 30 15.83 -13.77 -15.33
C TYR A 30 15.50 -13.17 -16.70
N LEU A 31 14.59 -12.21 -16.76
CA LEU A 31 14.19 -11.54 -18.01
C LEU A 31 15.36 -10.83 -18.69
N TYR A 32 16.24 -10.20 -17.90
CA TYR A 32 17.36 -9.44 -18.47
C TYR A 32 18.51 -10.34 -18.92
N ILE A 33 18.80 -11.44 -18.21
CA ILE A 33 19.96 -12.31 -18.46
C ILE A 33 19.58 -13.47 -19.40
N GLU A 34 18.41 -14.10 -19.21
CA GLU A 34 17.98 -15.27 -19.97
C GLU A 34 17.25 -14.91 -21.28
N MET A 35 16.81 -13.66 -21.45
CA MET A 35 16.09 -13.24 -22.66
C MET A 35 16.95 -13.45 -23.92
N PRO A 36 16.37 -13.88 -25.05
CA PRO A 36 17.09 -14.12 -26.30
C PRO A 36 17.99 -12.95 -26.72
N ARG A 37 19.17 -13.27 -27.27
CA ARG A 37 20.20 -12.28 -27.62
C ARG A 37 19.74 -11.16 -28.54
N ASP A 38 18.73 -11.42 -29.36
CA ASP A 38 18.24 -10.50 -30.40
C ASP A 38 17.46 -9.30 -29.85
N ILE A 39 17.02 -9.37 -28.58
CA ILE A 39 16.22 -8.31 -27.95
C ILE A 39 17.08 -7.45 -26.99
N ARG A 40 18.36 -7.77 -26.82
CA ARG A 40 19.23 -7.05 -25.89
C ARG A 40 19.91 -5.87 -26.54
N PHE A 41 19.39 -4.69 -26.29
CA PHE A 41 19.97 -3.42 -26.74
C PHE A 41 21.12 -2.89 -25.87
N LEU A 42 21.46 -3.55 -24.76
CA LEU A 42 22.41 -3.04 -23.78
C LEU A 42 23.54 -4.05 -23.48
N GLU A 43 24.77 -3.53 -23.44
CA GLU A 43 25.98 -4.30 -23.14
C GLU A 43 25.96 -4.96 -21.76
N ARG A 44 26.53 -6.15 -21.68
CA ARG A 44 26.52 -7.02 -20.51
C ARG A 44 27.62 -6.68 -19.54
N GLY A 45 27.26 -6.36 -18.31
CA GLY A 45 28.11 -6.69 -17.19
C GLY A 45 27.74 -8.10 -16.72
N VAL A 46 28.60 -9.07 -16.90
CA VAL A 46 28.31 -10.45 -16.48
C VAL A 46 28.98 -10.70 -15.13
N LEU A 47 28.31 -10.30 -14.05
CA LEU A 47 28.67 -10.78 -12.72
C LEU A 47 28.06 -12.18 -12.50
N PRO A 48 28.70 -13.03 -11.68
CA PRO A 48 28.14 -14.33 -11.35
C PRO A 48 26.77 -14.19 -10.67
N PRO A 49 25.84 -15.12 -10.88
CA PRO A 49 24.47 -15.08 -10.30
C PRO A 49 24.45 -14.85 -8.78
N GLN A 50 25.44 -15.38 -8.09
CA GLN A 50 25.62 -15.24 -6.64
C GLN A 50 25.70 -13.76 -6.20
N THR A 51 26.43 -12.93 -6.97
CA THR A 51 26.57 -11.49 -6.66
C THR A 51 25.24 -10.75 -6.81
N TYR A 52 24.45 -11.10 -7.83
CA TYR A 52 23.11 -10.54 -7.97
C TYR A 52 22.19 -10.95 -6.81
N MET A 53 22.27 -12.22 -6.37
CA MET A 53 21.46 -12.69 -5.23
C MET A 53 21.89 -12.05 -3.90
N MET A 54 23.19 -11.79 -3.70
CA MET A 54 23.67 -11.04 -2.53
C MET A 54 23.14 -9.61 -2.48
N ALA A 55 22.88 -8.97 -3.61
CA ALA A 55 22.30 -7.63 -3.66
C ALA A 55 20.89 -7.58 -3.03
N LEU A 56 20.12 -8.69 -3.04
CA LEU A 56 18.82 -8.78 -2.39
C LEU A 56 18.88 -8.48 -0.89
N LEU A 57 19.99 -8.86 -0.23
CA LEU A 57 20.18 -8.60 1.21
C LEU A 57 20.14 -7.10 1.54
N PHE A 58 20.52 -6.24 0.59
CA PHE A 58 20.49 -4.78 0.72
C PHE A 58 19.24 -4.17 0.10
N ILE A 59 18.77 -4.69 -1.04
CA ILE A 59 17.62 -4.15 -1.77
C ILE A 59 16.34 -4.31 -0.94
N VAL A 60 16.09 -5.50 -0.38
CA VAL A 60 14.85 -5.76 0.37
C VAL A 60 14.68 -4.82 1.57
N PRO A 61 15.63 -4.72 2.52
CA PRO A 61 15.46 -3.81 3.65
C PRO A 61 15.42 -2.34 3.21
N CYS A 62 16.19 -1.94 2.19
CA CYS A 62 16.15 -0.57 1.67
C CYS A 62 14.74 -0.21 1.17
N TYR A 63 14.12 -1.06 0.35
CA TYR A 63 12.77 -0.82 -0.15
C TYR A 63 11.70 -0.87 0.94
N LEU A 64 11.79 -1.78 1.90
CA LEU A 64 10.87 -1.83 3.03
C LEU A 64 10.94 -0.56 3.89
N ILE A 65 12.15 -0.01 4.12
CA ILE A 65 12.34 1.27 4.81
C ILE A 65 11.72 2.41 3.99
N LEU A 66 11.93 2.45 2.68
CA LEU A 66 11.32 3.44 1.80
C LEU A 66 9.79 3.36 1.80
N TYR A 67 9.22 2.16 1.78
CA TYR A 67 7.77 1.96 1.85
C TYR A 67 7.21 2.45 3.19
N TYR A 68 7.93 2.21 4.28
CA TYR A 68 7.57 2.77 5.58
C TYR A 68 7.64 4.31 5.59
N ALA A 69 8.74 4.89 5.09
CA ALA A 69 8.93 6.34 5.00
C ALA A 69 7.90 7.02 4.08
N CYS A 70 7.43 6.34 3.03
CA CYS A 70 6.38 6.81 2.14
C CYS A 70 4.96 6.52 2.66
N ASN A 71 4.79 6.14 3.94
CA ASN A 71 3.49 5.89 4.58
C ASN A 71 2.63 4.81 3.90
N LEU A 72 3.24 3.81 3.25
CA LEU A 72 2.52 2.72 2.60
C LEU A 72 1.88 1.72 3.59
N TYR A 73 2.28 1.74 4.85
CA TYR A 73 1.74 0.90 5.93
C TYR A 73 0.69 1.61 6.80
N THR A 74 0.21 2.76 6.37
CA THR A 74 -0.89 3.47 7.03
C THR A 74 -2.24 2.78 6.70
N SER A 75 -3.23 2.98 7.56
CA SER A 75 -4.55 2.36 7.38
C SER A 75 -5.14 2.66 6.00
N LYS A 76 -5.45 1.63 5.23
CA LYS A 76 -6.02 1.74 3.86
C LYS A 76 -7.37 2.46 3.79
N ARG A 77 -8.07 2.58 4.93
CA ARG A 77 -9.33 3.32 5.04
C ARG A 77 -9.12 4.83 5.03
N LEU A 78 -7.94 5.29 5.49
CA LEU A 78 -7.60 6.72 5.63
C LEU A 78 -6.94 7.27 4.37
N ILE A 79 -6.22 6.42 3.63
CA ILE A 79 -5.49 6.83 2.43
C ILE A 79 -6.33 6.48 1.20
N GLY A 80 -6.66 7.49 0.40
CA GLY A 80 -7.31 7.28 -0.90
C GLY A 80 -6.39 6.52 -1.87
N ARG A 81 -6.98 5.69 -2.76
CA ARG A 81 -6.24 4.88 -3.73
C ARG A 81 -5.22 5.67 -4.56
N ARG A 82 -5.58 6.90 -4.95
CA ARG A 82 -4.67 7.78 -5.73
C ARG A 82 -3.40 8.12 -4.98
N LEU A 83 -3.50 8.42 -3.69
CA LEU A 83 -2.36 8.71 -2.83
C LEU A 83 -1.51 7.47 -2.57
N GLU A 84 -2.13 6.29 -2.41
CA GLU A 84 -1.40 5.02 -2.26
C GLU A 84 -0.54 4.74 -3.51
N ILE A 85 -1.11 4.86 -4.72
CA ILE A 85 -0.38 4.69 -5.98
C ILE A 85 0.73 5.73 -6.12
N ALA A 86 0.46 7.00 -5.82
CA ALA A 86 1.48 8.05 -5.86
C ALA A 86 2.64 7.76 -4.91
N ASN A 87 2.36 7.24 -3.71
CA ASN A 87 3.38 6.86 -2.74
C ASN A 87 4.21 5.64 -3.21
N ILE A 88 3.61 4.68 -3.90
CA ILE A 88 4.33 3.56 -4.53
C ILE A 88 5.27 4.07 -5.61
N ILE A 89 4.81 4.93 -6.50
CA ILE A 89 5.64 5.54 -7.55
C ILE A 89 6.78 6.31 -6.91
N LYS A 90 6.49 7.15 -5.91
CA LYS A 90 7.51 7.92 -5.18
C LYS A 90 8.57 7.03 -4.55
N ALA A 91 8.17 5.99 -3.85
CA ALA A 91 9.09 5.05 -3.19
C ALA A 91 9.98 4.32 -4.21
N ASN A 92 9.40 3.85 -5.32
CA ASN A 92 10.16 3.20 -6.40
C ASN A 92 11.15 4.15 -7.08
N THR A 93 10.74 5.41 -7.34
CA THR A 93 11.63 6.43 -7.92
C THR A 93 12.80 6.74 -7.00
N ILE A 94 12.54 6.94 -5.70
CA ILE A 94 13.59 7.19 -4.71
C ILE A 94 14.50 5.96 -4.60
N GLY A 95 13.94 4.75 -4.57
CA GLY A 95 14.69 3.50 -4.54
C GLY A 95 15.63 3.36 -5.75
N LEU A 96 15.15 3.66 -6.95
CA LEU A 96 15.97 3.67 -8.16
C LEU A 96 17.15 4.64 -8.05
N LEU A 97 16.90 5.87 -7.56
CA LEU A 97 17.94 6.87 -7.39
C LEU A 97 18.98 6.42 -6.35
N ILE A 98 18.56 5.91 -5.21
CA ILE A 98 19.45 5.41 -4.15
C ILE A 98 20.31 4.25 -4.67
N LEU A 99 19.70 3.26 -5.32
CA LEU A 99 20.43 2.11 -5.86
C LEU A 99 21.40 2.54 -6.94
N SER A 100 21.01 3.44 -7.84
CA SER A 100 21.89 3.99 -8.89
C SER A 100 23.10 4.72 -8.29
N LEU A 101 22.87 5.52 -7.24
CA LEU A 101 23.93 6.24 -6.53
C LEU A 101 24.89 5.27 -5.82
N LEU A 102 24.35 4.24 -5.15
CA LEU A 102 25.16 3.22 -4.47
C LEU A 102 26.08 2.47 -5.43
N ILE A 103 25.56 2.06 -6.60
CA ILE A 103 26.37 1.38 -7.62
C ILE A 103 27.50 2.30 -8.12
N TYR A 104 27.18 3.58 -8.34
CA TYR A 104 28.15 4.59 -8.77
C TYR A 104 29.24 4.79 -7.71
N MET A 105 28.87 4.94 -6.43
CA MET A 105 29.81 5.17 -5.34
C MET A 105 30.70 3.96 -5.06
N LEU A 106 30.15 2.74 -5.11
CA LEU A 106 30.88 1.51 -4.86
C LEU A 106 31.75 1.07 -6.06
N LYS A 107 31.73 1.86 -7.16
CA LYS A 107 32.47 1.56 -8.40
C LYS A 107 32.30 0.12 -8.90
N ILE A 108 31.13 -0.45 -8.73
CA ILE A 108 30.81 -1.79 -9.21
C ILE A 108 30.60 -1.74 -10.73
N MET A 109 31.71 -1.65 -11.46
CA MET A 109 31.73 -1.35 -12.91
C MET A 109 31.05 -2.44 -13.76
N HIS A 110 30.92 -3.66 -13.23
CA HIS A 110 30.36 -4.81 -13.97
C HIS A 110 28.90 -5.14 -13.61
N PHE A 111 28.25 -4.34 -12.77
CA PHE A 111 26.84 -4.56 -12.45
C PHE A 111 25.96 -4.01 -13.57
N SER A 112 25.13 -4.87 -14.14
CA SER A 112 24.24 -4.46 -15.23
C SER A 112 23.17 -3.49 -14.76
N ARG A 113 23.25 -2.24 -15.20
CA ARG A 113 22.27 -1.19 -14.90
C ARG A 113 20.88 -1.54 -15.43
N GLY A 114 20.81 -2.32 -16.51
CA GLY A 114 19.56 -2.76 -17.11
C GLY A 114 18.71 -3.62 -16.19
N VAL A 115 19.31 -4.48 -15.36
CA VAL A 115 18.59 -5.28 -14.36
C VAL A 115 17.79 -4.38 -13.41
N PHE A 116 18.35 -3.23 -12.99
CA PHE A 116 17.66 -2.31 -12.09
C PHE A 116 16.49 -1.58 -12.75
N TRP A 117 16.65 -1.16 -14.00
CA TRP A 117 15.53 -0.55 -14.73
C TRP A 117 14.36 -1.52 -14.89
N VAL A 118 14.67 -2.75 -15.28
CA VAL A 118 13.66 -3.81 -15.39
C VAL A 118 13.07 -4.14 -14.02
N PHE A 119 13.91 -4.20 -12.97
CA PHE A 119 13.44 -4.40 -11.60
C PHE A 119 12.49 -3.29 -11.14
N CYS A 120 12.83 -2.03 -11.34
CA CYS A 120 11.94 -0.93 -10.95
C CYS A 120 10.60 -0.99 -11.68
N ALA A 121 10.61 -1.32 -12.97
CA ALA A 121 9.38 -1.45 -13.76
C ALA A 121 8.53 -2.63 -13.27
N THR A 122 9.13 -3.80 -13.12
CA THR A 122 8.43 -5.02 -12.67
C THR A 122 7.94 -4.89 -11.24
N ASN A 123 8.75 -4.32 -10.34
CA ASN A 123 8.38 -4.10 -8.95
C ASN A 123 7.22 -3.09 -8.83
N LEU A 124 7.27 -1.99 -9.57
CA LEU A 124 6.18 -1.00 -9.61
C LEU A 124 4.86 -1.64 -10.05
N VAL A 125 4.88 -2.39 -11.14
CA VAL A 125 3.68 -3.08 -11.66
C VAL A 125 3.18 -4.13 -10.66
N ALA A 126 4.07 -4.96 -10.13
CA ALA A 126 3.72 -6.01 -9.17
C ALA A 126 3.11 -5.42 -7.89
N GLU A 127 3.70 -4.36 -7.33
CA GLU A 127 3.17 -3.68 -6.15
C GLU A 127 1.77 -3.09 -6.40
N ILE A 128 1.56 -2.44 -7.53
CA ILE A 128 0.23 -1.91 -7.88
C ILE A 128 -0.79 -3.05 -7.99
N ILE A 129 -0.44 -4.15 -8.63
CA ILE A 129 -1.32 -5.32 -8.75
C ILE A 129 -1.66 -5.89 -7.38
N VAL A 130 -0.65 -6.15 -6.54
CA VAL A 130 -0.84 -6.71 -5.20
C VAL A 130 -1.70 -5.80 -4.33
N ARG A 131 -1.47 -4.48 -4.35
CA ARG A 131 -2.30 -3.50 -3.64
C ARG A 131 -3.76 -3.51 -4.10
N ASN A 132 -3.99 -3.60 -5.41
CA ASN A 132 -5.34 -3.69 -5.96
C ASN A 132 -6.03 -5.00 -5.54
N VAL A 133 -5.33 -6.12 -5.56
CA VAL A 133 -5.86 -7.42 -5.11
C VAL A 133 -6.22 -7.38 -3.62
N ILE A 134 -5.32 -6.89 -2.77
CA ILE A 134 -5.58 -6.73 -1.33
C ILE A 134 -6.79 -5.81 -1.09
N TYR A 135 -6.87 -4.67 -1.80
CA TYR A 135 -8.00 -3.76 -1.68
C TYR A 135 -9.32 -4.43 -2.12
N TYR A 136 -9.31 -5.19 -3.19
CA TYR A 136 -10.48 -5.91 -3.67
C TYR A 136 -11.01 -6.90 -2.63
N PHE A 137 -10.14 -7.71 -2.02
CA PHE A 137 -10.53 -8.65 -0.98
C PHE A 137 -11.04 -7.95 0.28
N LEU A 138 -10.38 -6.89 0.72
CA LEU A 138 -10.82 -6.09 1.88
C LEU A 138 -12.18 -5.43 1.64
N SER A 139 -12.37 -4.81 0.49
CA SER A 139 -13.61 -4.17 0.09
C SER A 139 -14.77 -5.18 0.05
N LYS A 140 -14.53 -6.36 -0.53
CA LYS A 140 -15.52 -7.45 -0.54
C LYS A 140 -15.88 -7.92 0.88
N MET A 141 -14.88 -8.04 1.76
CA MET A 141 -15.08 -8.41 3.16
C MET A 141 -15.88 -7.36 3.93
N TRP A 142 -15.61 -6.07 3.71
CA TRP A 142 -16.32 -4.97 4.37
C TRP A 142 -17.75 -4.85 3.87
N ARG A 143 -17.99 -5.00 2.56
CA ARG A 143 -19.35 -5.05 2.00
C ARG A 143 -20.19 -6.20 2.55
N SER A 144 -19.56 -7.34 2.87
CA SER A 144 -20.24 -8.48 3.49
C SER A 144 -20.48 -8.32 5.01
N GLY A 145 -20.24 -7.13 5.57
CA GLY A 145 -20.46 -6.86 6.99
C GLY A 145 -19.35 -7.31 7.93
N LYS A 146 -18.28 -7.95 7.40
CA LYS A 146 -17.18 -8.43 8.22
C LYS A 146 -16.15 -7.34 8.46
N ASN A 147 -15.61 -7.28 9.70
CA ASN A 147 -14.57 -6.32 10.09
C ASN A 147 -14.92 -4.85 9.83
N GLN A 148 -16.20 -4.48 9.96
CA GLN A 148 -16.65 -3.09 9.90
C GLN A 148 -16.26 -2.34 11.16
N LYS A 149 -15.90 -1.06 11.02
CA LYS A 149 -15.70 -0.15 12.15
C LYS A 149 -16.98 0.57 12.48
N GLN A 150 -17.39 0.46 13.73
CA GLN A 150 -18.54 1.19 14.24
C GLN A 150 -18.12 2.62 14.60
N ILE A 151 -18.89 3.60 14.17
CA ILE A 151 -18.66 5.03 14.41
C ILE A 151 -19.85 5.57 15.18
N LEU A 152 -19.57 6.36 16.19
CA LEU A 152 -20.51 7.23 16.88
C LEU A 152 -20.16 8.65 16.49
N MET A 153 -21.16 9.40 15.98
CA MET A 153 -21.01 10.81 15.62
C MET A 153 -21.28 11.68 16.84
N VAL A 154 -20.51 12.73 17.01
CA VAL A 154 -20.70 13.73 18.07
C VAL A 154 -21.02 15.06 17.41
N GLY A 155 -22.20 15.61 17.74
CA GLY A 155 -22.76 16.80 17.15
C GLY A 155 -23.58 16.50 15.88
N TYR A 156 -24.87 16.94 15.89
CA TYR A 156 -25.74 16.87 14.73
C TYR A 156 -25.67 18.20 13.97
N SER A 157 -25.08 18.16 12.80
CA SER A 157 -24.91 19.32 11.93
C SER A 157 -25.01 18.90 10.47
N ARG A 158 -25.12 19.86 9.58
CA ARG A 158 -25.10 19.61 8.13
C ARG A 158 -23.83 18.83 7.70
N ALA A 159 -22.69 19.11 8.32
CA ALA A 159 -21.45 18.37 8.06
C ALA A 159 -21.57 16.90 8.47
N THR A 160 -22.26 16.61 9.59
CA THR A 160 -22.52 15.25 10.06
C THR A 160 -23.43 14.51 9.07
N GLU A 161 -24.48 15.17 8.56
CA GLU A 161 -25.38 14.60 7.54
C GLU A 161 -24.63 14.27 6.25
N GLU A 162 -23.82 15.20 5.73
CA GLU A 162 -22.99 14.96 4.54
C GLU A 162 -22.00 13.82 4.74
N TYR A 163 -21.43 13.69 5.93
CA TYR A 163 -20.50 12.61 6.23
C TYR A 163 -21.20 11.26 6.32
N ILE A 164 -22.39 11.20 6.91
CA ILE A 164 -23.25 10.03 6.94
C ILE A 164 -23.61 9.60 5.51
N ASP A 165 -24.03 10.53 4.67
CA ASP A 165 -24.37 10.24 3.27
C ASP A 165 -23.18 9.69 2.50
N ARG A 166 -21.96 10.21 2.73
CA ARG A 166 -20.74 9.68 2.14
C ARG A 166 -20.42 8.25 2.61
N ILE A 167 -20.61 7.95 3.90
CA ILE A 167 -20.41 6.58 4.42
C ILE A 167 -21.41 5.61 3.81
N LEU A 168 -22.69 5.99 3.74
CA LEU A 168 -23.73 5.15 3.17
C LEU A 168 -23.55 4.93 1.66
N ALA A 169 -23.04 5.93 0.94
CA ALA A 169 -22.73 5.83 -0.48
C ALA A 169 -21.49 4.93 -0.77
N ASN A 170 -20.62 4.72 0.23
CA ASN A 170 -19.35 3.99 0.05
C ASN A 170 -19.20 2.84 1.08
N PRO A 171 -19.99 1.77 0.98
CA PRO A 171 -19.93 0.64 1.91
C PRO A 171 -18.59 -0.09 1.91
N GLU A 172 -17.80 0.09 0.84
CA GLU A 172 -16.43 -0.43 0.72
C GLU A 172 -15.44 0.23 1.68
N TRP A 173 -15.78 1.33 2.37
CA TRP A 173 -14.94 1.91 3.40
C TRP A 173 -15.01 1.11 4.71
N GLY A 174 -16.03 0.26 4.86
CA GLY A 174 -16.23 -0.61 6.00
C GLY A 174 -16.51 0.16 7.31
N TYR A 175 -17.20 1.29 7.21
CA TYR A 175 -17.71 2.04 8.36
C TYR A 175 -19.22 1.85 8.51
N VAL A 176 -19.69 1.77 9.76
CA VAL A 176 -21.11 1.73 10.12
C VAL A 176 -21.37 2.76 11.19
N VAL A 177 -22.25 3.71 10.91
CA VAL A 177 -22.68 4.70 11.90
C VAL A 177 -23.75 4.07 12.78
N ARG A 178 -23.49 4.01 14.09
CA ARG A 178 -24.40 3.40 15.09
C ARG A 178 -25.38 4.40 15.66
N GLY A 179 -25.02 5.67 15.67
CA GLY A 179 -25.85 6.73 16.21
C GLY A 179 -25.14 8.07 16.23
N ILE A 180 -25.87 9.07 16.66
CA ILE A 180 -25.41 10.44 16.83
C ILE A 180 -25.63 10.82 18.29
N LEU A 181 -24.70 11.50 18.91
CA LEU A 181 -24.84 12.15 20.22
C LEU A 181 -24.93 13.67 19.98
N ASP A 182 -25.91 14.31 20.56
CA ASP A 182 -26.09 15.78 20.46
C ASP A 182 -26.82 16.32 21.69
N ASP A 183 -26.39 17.50 22.16
CA ASP A 183 -26.98 18.13 23.34
C ASP A 183 -28.18 19.00 23.02
N HIS A 184 -28.34 19.42 21.75
CA HIS A 184 -29.36 20.37 21.30
C HIS A 184 -30.49 19.68 20.55
N VAL A 185 -30.30 18.49 20.03
CA VAL A 185 -31.28 17.74 19.26
C VAL A 185 -31.97 16.69 20.14
N THR A 186 -33.29 16.60 20.03
CA THR A 186 -34.10 15.67 20.83
C THR A 186 -33.71 14.22 20.53
N ALA A 187 -33.46 13.42 21.58
CA ALA A 187 -33.21 11.99 21.46
C ALA A 187 -34.38 11.30 20.72
N GLY A 188 -34.05 10.42 19.80
CA GLY A 188 -35.01 9.74 18.93
C GLY A 188 -35.16 10.35 17.54
N THR A 189 -34.68 11.59 17.30
CA THR A 189 -34.58 12.14 15.93
C THR A 189 -33.73 11.19 15.05
N THR A 190 -34.18 10.98 13.81
CA THR A 190 -33.52 10.05 12.90
C THR A 190 -33.13 10.75 11.61
N TYR A 191 -31.90 10.46 11.14
CA TYR A 191 -31.42 10.83 9.80
C TYR A 191 -30.99 9.59 9.05
N ARG A 192 -31.60 9.33 7.90
CA ARG A 192 -31.29 8.11 7.08
C ARG A 192 -31.38 6.80 7.87
N GLY A 193 -32.25 6.70 8.89
CA GLY A 193 -32.38 5.54 9.77
C GLY A 193 -31.39 5.49 10.93
N ILE A 194 -30.48 6.46 11.05
CA ILE A 194 -29.54 6.60 12.16
C ILE A 194 -30.16 7.48 13.22
N LYS A 195 -30.22 6.99 14.47
CA LYS A 195 -30.92 7.69 15.58
C LYS A 195 -29.95 8.60 16.34
N VAL A 196 -30.45 9.74 16.78
CA VAL A 196 -29.83 10.52 17.86
C VAL A 196 -30.09 9.76 19.16
N LEU A 197 -29.03 9.26 19.78
CA LEU A 197 -29.10 8.36 20.94
C LEU A 197 -29.30 9.12 22.27
N GLY A 198 -28.82 10.35 22.35
CA GLY A 198 -28.89 11.15 23.54
C GLY A 198 -27.82 12.23 23.58
N ARG A 199 -27.61 12.75 24.78
CA ARG A 199 -26.62 13.80 25.05
C ARG A 199 -25.22 13.27 25.14
N ILE A 200 -24.24 14.19 25.09
CA ILE A 200 -22.81 13.87 25.19
C ILE A 200 -22.41 13.62 26.65
N GLU A 201 -23.16 14.19 27.61
CA GLU A 201 -23.01 13.99 29.06
C GLU A 201 -23.79 12.76 29.55
#